data_0acaa20ec8fd416f06554851afde0b97
#
_entry.id   0acaa20ec8fd416f06554851afde0b97
#
_cell.length_a   1.000
_cell.length_b   1.000
_cell.length_c   1.000
_cell.angle_alpha   90.00
_cell.angle_beta   90.00
_cell.angle_gamma   90.00
#
_symmetry.space_group_name_H-M   'P 1'
#
loop_
_entity.id
_entity.type
_entity.pdbx_description
1 polymer ?
#
loop_
_entity_poly.entity_id
_entity_poly.type
_entity_poly.pdbx_seq_one_letter_code
_entity_poly.pdbx_strand_id
1 'polypeptide(L)'
;MCHQTVSLVARHLEAGGISTVVIGSARDIVEHCGVPRFLFTDFPLGNSCGKPWDVEMQRRVVDHALDLLESATGPRTTVQAPFIWSEDSSWRERYARFDPSQAEKLRQAGEARRAVQERLKVEGKARSD
;
A
#
# COMPACT_ATOMS: atom_id res chain seq x y z
N MET A 1 -3.90 -4.40 -5.14
CA MET A 1 -3.37 -5.71 -4.67
C MET A 1 -2.46 -5.55 -3.46
N CYS A 2 -1.46 -4.64 -3.42
CA CYS A 2 -0.55 -4.51 -2.27
C CYS A 2 -1.24 -4.29 -0.92
N HIS A 3 -2.24 -3.40 -0.84
CA HIS A 3 -2.98 -3.13 0.39
C HIS A 3 -3.76 -4.35 0.90
N GLN A 4 -4.36 -5.11 0.01
CA GLN A 4 -5.04 -6.35 0.38
C GLN A 4 -4.05 -7.40 0.91
N THR A 5 -2.94 -7.61 0.20
CA THR A 5 -1.94 -8.60 0.60
C THR A 5 -1.33 -8.28 1.96
N VAL A 6 -0.88 -7.04 2.18
CA VAL A 6 -0.30 -6.64 3.47
C VAL A 6 -1.31 -6.74 4.61
N SER A 7 -2.57 -6.44 4.35
CA SER A 7 -3.64 -6.56 5.34
C SER A 7 -3.89 -8.02 5.75
N LEU A 8 -3.90 -8.94 4.80
CA LEU A 8 -4.05 -10.36 5.09
C LEU A 8 -2.84 -10.92 5.85
N VAL A 9 -1.62 -10.50 5.50
CA VAL A 9 -0.40 -10.85 6.23
C VAL A 9 -0.46 -10.33 7.66
N ALA A 10 -0.83 -9.06 7.87
CA ALA A 10 -0.96 -8.49 9.21
C ALA A 10 -1.94 -9.27 10.07
N ARG A 11 -3.11 -9.63 9.53
CA ARG A 11 -4.09 -10.46 10.25
C ARG A 11 -3.55 -11.84 10.63
N HIS A 12 -2.81 -12.47 9.73
CA HIS A 12 -2.20 -13.77 9.99
C HIS A 12 -1.16 -13.69 11.12
N LEU A 13 -0.30 -12.67 11.09
CA LEU A 13 0.70 -12.44 12.14
C LEU A 13 0.05 -12.15 13.50
N GLU A 14 -0.98 -11.32 13.54
CA GLU A 14 -1.74 -11.03 14.77
C GLU A 14 -2.42 -12.29 15.33
N ALA A 15 -2.97 -13.14 14.49
CA ALA A 15 -3.50 -14.43 14.93
C ALA A 15 -2.43 -15.35 15.54
N GLY A 16 -1.17 -15.17 15.14
CA GLY A 16 0.00 -15.84 15.72
C GLY A 16 0.61 -15.12 16.93
N GLY A 17 0.00 -14.04 17.43
CA GLY A 17 0.48 -13.29 18.60
C GLY A 17 1.56 -12.22 18.28
N ILE A 18 1.76 -11.89 17.01
CA ILE A 18 2.71 -10.85 16.59
C ILE A 18 1.95 -9.57 16.30
N SER A 19 2.16 -8.53 17.10
CA SER A 19 1.53 -7.23 16.92
C SER A 19 1.96 -6.56 15.62
N THR A 20 0.99 -6.02 14.88
CA THR A 20 1.22 -5.37 13.59
C THR A 20 0.52 -4.01 13.48
N VAL A 21 1.06 -3.13 12.65
CA VAL A 21 0.40 -1.92 12.17
C VAL A 21 0.58 -1.84 10.65
N VAL A 22 -0.48 -1.50 9.95
CA VAL A 22 -0.45 -1.29 8.50
C VAL A 22 -0.40 0.21 8.21
N ILE A 23 0.53 0.64 7.37
CA ILE A 23 0.56 2.00 6.81
C ILE A 23 0.05 1.91 5.38
N GLY A 24 -0.94 2.71 5.03
CA GLY A 24 -1.55 2.62 3.70
C GLY A 24 -2.35 3.84 3.27
N SER A 25 -2.59 3.95 1.96
CA SER A 25 -3.32 5.05 1.34
C SER A 25 -4.67 4.62 0.72
N ALA A 26 -5.00 3.32 0.72
CA ALA A 26 -6.30 2.81 0.27
C ALA A 26 -7.13 2.41 1.49
N ARG A 27 -7.79 3.40 2.09
CA ARG A 27 -8.51 3.25 3.35
C ARG A 27 -9.61 2.20 3.27
N ASP A 28 -10.42 2.26 2.23
CA ASP A 28 -11.52 1.35 1.97
C ASP A 28 -11.08 -0.13 1.94
N ILE A 29 -9.98 -0.41 1.25
CA ILE A 29 -9.44 -1.77 1.12
C ILE A 29 -8.93 -2.28 2.47
N VAL A 30 -8.13 -1.47 3.18
CA VAL A 30 -7.50 -1.90 4.44
C VAL A 30 -8.55 -2.09 5.53
N GLU A 31 -9.50 -1.17 5.68
CA GLU A 31 -10.60 -1.27 6.65
C GLU A 31 -11.51 -2.46 6.33
N HIS A 32 -11.80 -2.71 5.04
CA HIS A 32 -12.57 -3.89 4.63
C HIS A 32 -11.87 -5.19 5.01
N CYS A 33 -10.55 -5.28 4.84
CA CYS A 33 -9.77 -6.44 5.27
C CYS A 33 -9.74 -6.62 6.79
N GLY A 34 -10.02 -5.57 7.58
CA GLY A 34 -10.18 -5.66 9.02
C GLY A 34 -8.87 -5.87 9.76
N VAL A 35 -7.85 -5.09 9.46
CA VAL A 35 -6.56 -5.12 10.18
C VAL A 35 -6.72 -4.61 11.61
N PRO A 36 -5.90 -5.08 12.56
CA PRO A 36 -5.96 -4.63 13.94
C PRO A 36 -5.65 -3.15 14.13
N ARG A 37 -4.60 -2.65 13.45
CA ARG A 37 -4.16 -1.25 13.52
C ARG A 37 -3.83 -0.73 12.14
N PHE A 38 -4.32 0.45 11.82
CA PHE A 38 -4.13 1.08 10.53
C PHE A 38 -3.80 2.56 10.65
N LEU A 39 -2.62 2.94 10.17
CA LEU A 39 -2.26 4.34 9.95
C LEU A 39 -2.58 4.71 8.50
N PHE A 40 -3.65 5.47 8.32
CA PHE A 40 -4.04 5.98 7.01
C PHE A 40 -3.24 7.22 6.65
N THR A 41 -2.56 7.18 5.52
CA THR A 41 -1.88 8.32 4.91
C THR A 41 -2.60 8.72 3.64
N ASP A 42 -3.10 9.95 3.56
CA ASP A 42 -3.78 10.48 2.36
C ASP A 42 -2.74 10.91 1.31
N PHE A 43 -1.98 9.92 0.82
CA PHE A 43 -0.87 10.08 -0.12
C PHE A 43 -1.14 9.29 -1.40
N PRO A 44 -0.44 9.59 -2.51
CA PRO A 44 -0.52 8.79 -3.73
C PRO A 44 -0.18 7.32 -3.47
N LEU A 45 -0.93 6.41 -4.09
CA LEU A 45 -0.67 4.97 -3.98
C LEU A 45 0.78 4.64 -4.37
N GLY A 46 1.43 3.79 -3.60
CA GLY A 46 2.85 3.48 -3.74
C GLY A 46 3.76 4.37 -2.88
N ASN A 47 3.25 5.44 -2.27
CA ASN A 47 4.02 6.36 -1.43
C ASN A 47 3.46 6.49 -0.01
N SER A 48 2.85 5.45 0.52
CA SER A 48 2.17 5.49 1.83
C SER A 48 3.09 5.90 2.98
N CYS A 49 4.40 5.67 2.88
CA CYS A 49 5.37 6.05 3.91
C CYS A 49 5.94 7.48 3.73
N GLY A 50 5.43 8.26 2.81
CA GLY A 50 5.89 9.64 2.58
C GLY A 50 6.53 9.87 1.21
N LYS A 51 6.95 11.10 0.97
CA LYS A 51 7.57 11.51 -0.30
C LYS A 51 8.91 10.81 -0.51
N PRO A 52 9.25 10.45 -1.76
CA PRO A 52 10.61 10.03 -2.10
C PRO A 52 11.62 11.09 -1.67
N TRP A 53 12.71 10.65 -1.05
CA TRP A 53 13.84 11.49 -0.58
C TRP A 53 13.53 12.44 0.58
N ASP A 54 12.28 12.52 1.06
CA ASP A 54 11.90 13.27 2.27
C ASP A 54 12.03 12.36 3.50
N VAL A 55 13.26 12.23 3.97
CA VAL A 55 13.61 11.34 5.10
C VAL A 55 12.89 11.76 6.39
N GLU A 56 12.69 13.07 6.58
CA GLU A 56 12.01 13.58 7.77
C GLU A 56 10.53 13.17 7.77
N MET A 57 9.81 13.39 6.67
CA MET A 57 8.42 12.95 6.55
C MET A 57 8.31 11.43 6.73
N GLN A 58 9.19 10.66 6.10
CA GLN A 58 9.18 9.19 6.19
C GLN A 58 9.38 8.73 7.64
N ARG A 59 10.34 9.30 8.36
CA ARG A 59 10.57 9.00 9.77
C ARG A 59 9.33 9.31 10.60
N ARG A 60 8.75 10.48 10.45
CA ARG A 60 7.55 10.89 11.20
C ARG A 60 6.35 9.98 10.92
N VAL A 61 6.18 9.50 9.69
CA VAL A 61 5.12 8.51 9.36
C VAL A 61 5.36 7.20 10.10
N VAL A 62 6.60 6.72 10.13
CA VAL A 62 6.95 5.49 10.87
C VAL A 62 6.78 5.67 12.37
N ASP A 63 7.22 6.79 12.93
CA ASP A 63 7.06 7.10 14.36
C ASP A 63 5.58 7.07 14.76
N HIS A 64 4.68 7.70 13.98
CA HIS A 64 3.23 7.64 14.23
C HIS A 64 2.66 6.21 14.12
N ALA A 65 3.21 5.39 13.25
CA ALA A 65 2.79 3.99 13.17
C ALA A 65 3.22 3.19 14.40
N LEU A 66 4.42 3.44 14.92
CA LEU A 66 4.91 2.81 16.14
C LEU A 66 4.12 3.29 17.37
N ASP A 67 3.84 4.60 17.47
CA ASP A 67 2.96 5.16 18.50
C ASP A 67 1.58 4.50 18.48
N LEU A 68 1.00 4.30 17.28
CA LEU A 68 -0.27 3.60 17.14
C LEU A 68 -0.18 2.14 17.55
N LEU A 69 0.94 1.48 17.27
CA LEU A 69 1.17 0.09 17.69
C LEU A 69 1.10 -0.07 19.21
N GLU A 70 1.61 0.92 19.95
CA GLU A 70 1.64 0.92 21.42
C GLU A 70 0.35 1.46 22.04
N SER A 71 -0.25 2.49 21.45
CA SER A 71 -1.37 3.23 22.05
C SER A 71 -2.76 2.69 21.70
N ALA A 72 -2.89 1.85 20.67
CA ALA A 72 -4.20 1.33 20.26
C ALA A 72 -4.84 0.48 21.36
N THR A 73 -6.01 0.90 21.83
CA THR A 73 -6.75 0.26 22.93
C THR A 73 -7.65 -0.90 22.50
N GLY A 74 -7.77 -1.14 21.19
CA GLY A 74 -8.62 -2.21 20.65
C GLY A 74 -8.34 -2.53 19.19
N PRO A 75 -8.90 -3.63 18.68
CA PRO A 75 -8.76 -4.00 17.30
C PRO A 75 -9.52 -3.07 16.35
N ARG A 76 -9.11 -3.05 15.07
CA ARG A 76 -9.69 -2.21 14.01
C ARG A 76 -9.56 -0.71 14.28
N THR A 77 -8.48 -0.32 14.95
CA THR A 77 -8.16 1.09 15.16
C THR A 77 -7.55 1.67 13.89
N THR A 78 -8.23 2.68 13.31
CA THR A 78 -7.71 3.49 12.20
C THR A 78 -7.40 4.89 12.70
N VAL A 79 -6.19 5.36 12.44
CA VAL A 79 -5.76 6.74 12.70
C VAL A 79 -5.31 7.36 11.39
N GLN A 80 -5.75 8.59 11.11
CA GLN A 80 -5.26 9.35 9.98
C GLN A 80 -3.98 10.09 10.38
N ALA A 81 -2.92 9.90 9.61
CA ALA A 81 -1.67 10.62 9.81
C ALA A 81 -1.88 12.13 9.57
N PRO A 82 -1.33 13.00 10.45
CA PRO A 82 -1.52 14.45 10.36
C PRO A 82 -0.59 15.11 9.33
N PHE A 83 -0.37 14.42 8.21
CA PHE A 83 0.51 14.90 7.12
C PHE A 83 -0.26 15.10 5.84
N ILE A 84 0.13 16.11 5.09
CA ILE A 84 -0.40 16.41 3.76
C ILE A 84 0.67 16.13 2.71
N TRP A 85 0.28 15.51 1.61
CA TRP A 85 1.19 15.25 0.49
C TRP A 85 1.64 16.54 -0.20
N SER A 86 0.71 17.46 -0.41
CA SER A 86 0.95 18.76 -1.03
C SER A 86 -0.17 19.72 -0.65
N GLU A 87 0.13 20.99 -0.54
CA GLU A 87 -0.88 22.05 -0.36
C GLU A 87 -1.85 22.09 -1.56
N ASP A 88 -1.32 21.81 -2.76
CA ASP A 88 -2.12 21.65 -3.97
C ASP A 88 -2.68 20.21 -4.06
N SER A 89 -4.01 20.08 -4.04
CA SER A 89 -4.71 18.80 -4.15
C SER A 89 -4.81 18.25 -5.58
N SER A 90 -4.34 18.98 -6.59
CA SER A 90 -4.38 18.58 -8.01
C SER A 90 -3.65 17.27 -8.31
N TRP A 91 -2.78 16.82 -7.40
CA TRP A 91 -2.12 15.52 -7.52
C TRP A 91 -3.12 14.34 -7.56
N ARG A 92 -4.29 14.47 -6.89
CA ARG A 92 -5.33 13.43 -6.92
C ARG A 92 -5.89 13.26 -8.32
N GLU A 93 -6.18 14.36 -9.00
CA GLU A 93 -6.68 14.34 -10.37
C GLU A 93 -5.63 13.80 -11.35
N ARG A 94 -4.38 14.24 -11.20
CA ARG A 94 -3.26 13.77 -12.04
C ARG A 94 -2.96 12.29 -11.83
N TYR A 95 -2.98 11.85 -10.59
CA TYR A 95 -2.71 10.45 -10.23
C TYR A 95 -3.77 9.50 -10.78
N ALA A 96 -5.03 9.89 -10.77
CA ALA A 96 -6.15 9.10 -11.27
C ALA A 96 -6.36 9.25 -12.79
N ARG A 97 -5.66 10.19 -13.44
CA ARG A 97 -5.86 10.45 -14.87
C ARG A 97 -5.24 9.34 -15.70
N PHE A 98 -6.10 8.57 -16.37
CA PHE A 98 -5.69 7.65 -17.41
C PHE A 98 -5.42 8.43 -18.70
N ASP A 99 -4.23 8.28 -19.28
CA ASP A 99 -3.90 8.84 -20.59
C ASP A 99 -4.26 7.81 -21.68
N PRO A 100 -5.31 8.04 -22.47
CA PRO A 100 -5.74 7.11 -23.51
C PRO A 100 -4.64 6.85 -24.56
N SER A 101 -3.74 7.81 -24.79
CA SER A 101 -2.65 7.66 -25.76
C SER A 101 -1.62 6.59 -25.34
N GLN A 102 -1.55 6.28 -24.04
CA GLN A 102 -0.66 5.25 -23.51
C GLN A 102 -1.32 3.88 -23.38
N ALA A 103 -2.63 3.78 -23.62
CA ALA A 103 -3.39 2.54 -23.43
C ALA A 103 -2.80 1.37 -24.24
N GLU A 104 -2.47 1.62 -25.48
CA GLU A 104 -1.91 0.59 -26.37
C GLU A 104 -0.51 0.15 -25.90
N LYS A 105 0.35 1.10 -25.51
CA LYS A 105 1.68 0.81 -24.96
C LYS A 105 1.60 -0.01 -23.66
N LEU A 106 0.67 0.32 -22.80
CA LEU A 106 0.44 -0.41 -21.55
C LEU A 106 -0.11 -1.82 -21.81
N ARG A 107 -1.00 -1.98 -22.79
CA ARG A 107 -1.52 -3.28 -23.22
C ARG A 107 -0.38 -4.18 -23.72
N GLN A 108 0.45 -3.67 -24.63
CA GLN A 108 1.59 -4.39 -25.19
C GLN A 108 2.61 -4.78 -24.10
N ALA A 109 2.92 -3.88 -23.17
CA ALA A 109 3.79 -4.17 -22.03
C ALA A 109 3.19 -5.25 -21.11
N GLY A 110 1.88 -5.25 -20.94
CA GLY A 110 1.15 -6.28 -20.18
C GLY A 110 1.20 -7.66 -20.87
N GLU A 111 1.05 -7.70 -22.19
CA GLU A 111 1.14 -8.93 -22.99
C GLU A 111 2.56 -9.50 -22.96
N ALA A 112 3.57 -8.65 -23.17
CA ALA A 112 4.98 -9.04 -23.09
C ALA A 112 5.33 -9.65 -21.71
N ARG A 113 4.86 -9.03 -20.64
CA ARG A 113 5.07 -9.55 -19.27
C ARG A 113 4.40 -10.90 -19.05
N ARG A 114 3.16 -11.08 -19.54
CA ARG A 114 2.46 -12.37 -19.48
C ARG A 114 3.20 -13.48 -20.25
N ALA A 115 3.70 -13.16 -21.44
CA ALA A 115 4.48 -14.09 -22.24
C ALA A 115 5.78 -14.54 -21.54
N VAL A 116 6.48 -13.61 -20.86
CA VAL A 116 7.66 -13.94 -20.06
C VAL A 116 7.29 -14.83 -18.86
N GLN A 117 6.21 -14.52 -18.16
CA GLN A 117 5.74 -15.34 -17.03
C GLN A 117 5.38 -16.76 -17.47
N GLU A 118 4.73 -16.91 -18.62
CA GLU A 118 4.39 -18.22 -19.17
C GLU A 118 5.63 -19.04 -19.51
N ARG A 119 6.63 -18.43 -20.13
CA ARG A 119 7.92 -19.10 -20.38
C ARG A 119 8.59 -19.56 -19.09
N LEU A 120 8.62 -18.71 -18.06
CA LEU A 120 9.20 -19.05 -16.77
C LEU A 120 8.46 -20.20 -16.07
N LYS A 121 7.13 -20.29 -16.25
CA LYS A 121 6.33 -21.42 -15.77
C LYS A 121 6.70 -22.72 -16.47
N VAL A 122 6.79 -22.68 -17.79
CA VAL A 122 7.17 -23.85 -18.61
C VAL A 122 8.59 -24.31 -18.28
N GLU A 123 9.52 -23.39 -18.02
CA GLU A 123 10.91 -23.69 -17.62
C GLU A 123 11.06 -24.14 -16.17
N GLY A 124 9.98 -24.22 -15.40
CA GLY A 124 10.03 -24.58 -13.96
C GLY A 124 10.72 -23.54 -13.07
N LYS A 125 10.95 -22.33 -13.57
CA LYS A 125 11.59 -21.21 -12.87
C LYS A 125 10.58 -20.25 -12.24
N ALA A 126 9.28 -20.44 -12.51
CA ALA A 126 8.24 -19.65 -11.84
C ALA A 126 7.97 -20.25 -10.46
N ARG A 127 7.77 -19.37 -9.48
CA ARG A 127 7.24 -19.78 -8.17
C ARG A 127 5.93 -20.54 -8.41
N SER A 128 5.88 -21.78 -7.95
CA SER A 128 4.61 -22.51 -7.82
C SER A 128 3.79 -21.80 -6.74
N ASP A 129 2.59 -21.37 -7.08
CA ASP A 129 1.61 -20.84 -6.13
C ASP A 129 1.25 -21.88 -5.07
#